data_5a38d8b2b8f833aba595f8f2b931ef8a
#
_entry.id   5a38d8b2b8f833aba595f8f2b931ef8a
#
_cell.length_a   1.000
_cell.length_b   1.000
_cell.length_c   1.000
_cell.angle_alpha   90.00
_cell.angle_beta   90.00
_cell.angle_gamma   90.00
#
_symmetry.space_group_name_H-M   'P 1'
#
loop_
_entity.id
_entity.type
_entity.pdbx_description
1 polymer ?
#
loop_
_entity_poly.entity_id
_entity_poly.type
_entity_poly.pdbx_seq_one_letter_code
_entity_poly.pdbx_strand_id
1 'polypeptide(L)' 'MVNETRVRYFRFINGEMSQAELADRAGVSRQTIGAIEGGDYSPSVWLAIRLSRILGVTVEELFISGEELS' A
#
# COMPACT_ATOMS: atom_id res chain seq x y z
N MET A 1 -3.96 5.37 -17.60
CA MET A 1 -3.33 5.82 -16.37
C MET A 1 -3.06 4.67 -15.43
N VAL A 2 -1.89 4.59 -14.94
CA VAL A 2 -1.52 3.50 -14.04
C VAL A 2 -2.08 3.75 -12.67
N ASN A 3 -2.44 2.68 -11.97
CA ASN A 3 -2.85 2.75 -10.57
C ASN A 3 -1.59 2.81 -9.72
N GLU A 4 -1.03 3.99 -9.61
CA GLU A 4 0.16 4.16 -8.80
C GLU A 4 -0.16 4.06 -7.32
N THR A 5 0.72 3.41 -6.59
CA THR A 5 0.58 3.34 -5.14
C THR A 5 1.90 3.77 -4.52
N ARG A 6 1.82 4.24 -3.28
CA ARG A 6 3.00 4.61 -2.53
C ARG A 6 3.28 3.62 -1.41
N VAL A 7 2.70 2.43 -1.52
CA VAL A 7 2.88 1.42 -0.49
C VAL A 7 4.36 1.09 -0.31
N ARG A 8 5.08 0.91 -1.42
CA ARG A 8 6.50 0.60 -1.35
C ARG A 8 7.28 1.72 -0.66
N TYR A 9 6.97 2.96 -0.99
CA TYR A 9 7.64 4.11 -0.40
C TYR A 9 7.43 4.14 1.11
N PHE A 10 6.18 4.02 1.56
CA PHE A 10 5.89 4.08 2.98
C PHE A 10 6.41 2.86 3.73
N ARG A 11 6.43 1.72 3.07
CA ARG A 11 7.03 0.52 3.63
C ARG A 11 8.52 0.76 3.90
N PHE A 12 9.18 1.39 2.95
CA PHE A 12 10.60 1.65 3.02
C PHE A 12 10.95 2.62 4.16
N ILE A 13 10.18 3.70 4.29
CA ILE A 13 10.47 4.68 5.34
C ILE A 13 10.02 4.22 6.72
N ASN A 14 9.31 3.11 6.81
CA ASN A 14 8.91 2.52 8.09
C ASN A 14 9.90 1.44 8.50
N GLY A 15 11.19 1.76 8.49
CA GLY A 15 12.21 0.82 8.93
C GLY A 15 12.55 -0.23 7.89
N GLU A 16 12.38 0.09 6.61
CA GLU A 16 12.68 -0.83 5.51
C GLU A 16 11.88 -2.12 5.64
N MET A 17 10.60 -1.97 5.96
CA MET A 17 9.70 -3.11 6.10
C MET A 17 9.62 -3.90 4.80
N SER A 18 9.76 -5.23 4.88
CA SER A 18 9.68 -6.09 3.69
C SER A 18 8.24 -6.26 3.25
N GLN A 19 8.05 -6.70 2.00
CA GLN A 19 6.73 -7.05 1.52
C GLN A 19 6.11 -8.17 2.36
N ALA A 20 6.94 -9.14 2.75
CA ALA A 20 6.47 -10.26 3.55
C ALA A 20 6.01 -9.79 4.93
N GLU A 21 6.72 -8.86 5.53
CA GLU A 21 6.34 -8.35 6.84
C GLU A 21 5.03 -7.57 6.75
N LEU A 22 4.88 -6.73 5.74
CA LEU A 22 3.66 -5.98 5.56
C LEU A 22 2.48 -6.92 5.31
N ALA A 23 2.70 -7.95 4.47
CA ALA A 23 1.68 -8.94 4.17
C ALA A 23 1.22 -9.66 5.45
N ASP A 24 2.18 -10.04 6.27
CA ASP A 24 1.88 -10.72 7.53
C ASP A 24 1.02 -9.84 8.44
N ARG A 25 1.40 -8.57 8.57
CA ARG A 25 0.66 -7.64 9.42
C ARG A 25 -0.73 -7.35 8.87
N ALA A 26 -0.87 -7.34 7.55
CA ALA A 26 -2.13 -7.04 6.90
C ALA A 26 -3.03 -8.29 6.74
N GLY A 27 -2.48 -9.47 7.03
CA GLY A 27 -3.26 -10.70 6.93
C GLY A 27 -3.50 -11.15 5.49
N VAL A 28 -2.58 -10.83 4.58
CA VAL A 28 -2.69 -11.23 3.18
C VAL A 28 -1.37 -11.86 2.74
N SER A 29 -1.33 -12.38 1.51
CA SER A 29 -0.11 -12.98 0.99
C SER A 29 0.86 -11.90 0.52
N ARG A 30 2.15 -12.28 0.47
CA ARG A 30 3.18 -11.38 -0.07
C ARG A 30 2.86 -11.04 -1.53
N GLN A 31 2.32 -12.00 -2.28
CA GLN A 31 1.94 -11.76 -3.67
C GLN A 31 0.90 -10.67 -3.79
N THR A 32 -0.04 -10.61 -2.83
CA THR A 32 -1.05 -9.56 -2.84
C THR A 32 -0.40 -8.19 -2.67
N ILE A 33 0.57 -8.08 -1.75
CA ILE A 33 1.28 -6.81 -1.56
C ILE A 33 2.04 -6.44 -2.83
N GLY A 34 2.72 -7.40 -3.44
CA GLY A 34 3.45 -7.16 -4.69
C GLY A 34 2.53 -6.67 -5.81
N ALA A 35 1.35 -7.27 -5.93
CA ALA A 35 0.40 -6.88 -6.96
C ALA A 35 -0.15 -5.47 -6.71
N ILE A 36 -0.38 -5.13 -5.45
CA ILE A 36 -0.82 -3.78 -5.10
C ILE A 36 0.26 -2.76 -5.46
N GLU A 37 1.50 -3.06 -5.11
CA GLU A 37 2.61 -2.14 -5.39
C GLU A 37 2.85 -1.97 -6.89
N GLY A 38 2.60 -3.02 -7.65
CA GLY A 38 2.75 -2.97 -9.09
C GLY A 38 1.58 -2.34 -9.83
N GLY A 39 0.50 -2.02 -9.13
CA GLY A 39 -0.67 -1.41 -9.75
C GLY A 39 -1.57 -2.42 -10.44
N ASP A 40 -1.33 -3.73 -10.23
CA ASP A 40 -2.09 -4.78 -10.89
C ASP A 40 -3.33 -5.19 -10.11
N TYR A 41 -3.45 -4.75 -8.88
CA TYR A 41 -4.54 -5.16 -8.02
C TYR A 41 -4.94 -4.00 -7.11
N SER A 42 -6.24 -3.70 -7.12
CA SER A 42 -6.78 -2.65 -6.25
C SER A 42 -7.32 -3.31 -4.99
N PRO A 43 -6.83 -2.95 -3.82
CA PRO A 43 -7.28 -3.59 -2.59
C PRO A 43 -8.72 -3.20 -2.27
N SER A 44 -9.38 -4.05 -1.47
CA SER A 44 -10.68 -3.70 -0.92
C SER A 44 -10.52 -2.50 0.01
N VAL A 45 -11.64 -1.84 0.31
CA VAL A 45 -11.64 -0.71 1.24
C VAL A 45 -11.04 -1.13 2.59
N TRP A 46 -11.42 -2.32 3.07
CA TRP A 46 -10.92 -2.79 4.35
C TRP A 46 -9.41 -3.03 4.35
N LEU A 47 -8.90 -3.60 3.27
CA LEU A 47 -7.47 -3.83 3.16
C LEU A 47 -6.73 -2.50 3.04
N ALA A 48 -7.27 -1.55 2.28
CA ALA A 48 -6.66 -0.24 2.14
C ALA A 48 -6.57 0.47 3.48
N ILE A 49 -7.62 0.42 4.27
CA ILE A 49 -7.63 1.02 5.61
C ILE A 49 -6.60 0.34 6.50
N ARG A 50 -6.54 -0.98 6.44
CA ARG A 50 -5.58 -1.73 7.25
C ARG A 50 -4.15 -1.36 6.92
N LEU A 51 -3.84 -1.28 5.62
CA LEU A 51 -2.50 -0.88 5.19
C LEU A 51 -2.17 0.53 5.66
N SER A 52 -3.12 1.44 5.57
CA SER A 52 -2.89 2.81 6.00
C SER A 52 -2.55 2.87 7.49
N ARG A 53 -3.23 2.07 8.31
CA ARG A 53 -2.97 2.05 9.74
C ARG A 53 -1.62 1.44 10.07
N ILE A 54 -1.26 0.37 9.37
CA ILE A 54 0.04 -0.27 9.59
C ILE A 54 1.17 0.69 9.24
N LEU A 55 1.01 1.42 8.15
CA LEU A 55 2.06 2.32 7.66
C LEU A 55 1.98 3.72 8.27
N GLY A 56 0.92 4.02 9.03
CA GLY A 56 0.80 5.29 9.72
C GLY A 56 0.50 6.47 8.80
N VAL A 57 -0.22 6.22 7.72
CA VAL A 57 -0.57 7.25 6.74
C VAL A 57 -2.04 7.11 6.37
N THR A 58 -2.55 8.05 5.59
CA THR A 58 -3.94 7.98 5.15
C THR A 58 -4.05 7.11 3.90
N VAL A 59 -5.27 6.64 3.62
CA VAL A 59 -5.52 5.88 2.40
C VAL A 59 -5.20 6.73 1.18
N GLU A 60 -5.53 8.01 1.22
CA GLU A 60 -5.24 8.91 0.11
C GLU A 60 -3.74 9.02 -0.14
N GLU A 61 -2.95 9.04 0.93
CA GLU A 61 -1.50 9.11 0.76
C GLU A 61 -0.93 7.85 0.11
N LEU A 62 -1.59 6.72 0.34
CA LEU A 62 -1.13 5.46 -0.24
C LEU A 62 -1.52 5.29 -1.70
N PHE A 63 -2.72 5.72 -2.07
CA PHE A 63 -3.32 5.30 -3.33
C PHE A 63 -3.67 6.42 -4.29
N ILE A 64 -3.64 7.67 -3.85
CA ILE A 64 -3.98 8.79 -4.70
C ILE A 64 -2.79 9.73 -4.76
N SER A 65 -2.25 9.94 -5.95
CA SER A 65 -1.14 10.88 -6.10
C SER A 65 -1.65 12.31 -5.98
N GLY A 66 -0.77 13.21 -5.60
CA GLY A 66 -1.13 14.61 -5.49
C GLY A 66 -1.65 15.19 -6.79
N GLU A 67 -1.16 14.67 -7.90
CA GLU A 67 -1.57 15.13 -9.22
C GLU A 67 -3.03 14.81 -9.51
N GLU A 68 -3.52 13.72 -8.97
CA GLU A 68 -4.90 13.31 -9.21
C GLU A 68 -5.87 14.09 -8.36
N LEU A 69 -5.39 14.80 -7.36
CA LEU A 69 -6.22 15.60 -6.48
C LEU A 69 -6.39 17.02 -6.97
N SER A 70 -5.60 17.42 -7.93
CA SER A 70 -5.63 18.79 -8.44
C SER A 70 -6.65 19.00 -9.56
#